data_b1992182c0b4e51c15f78eb947651851
#
_entry.id   b1992182c0b4e51c15f78eb947651851
#
_cell.length_a   1.000
_cell.length_b   1.000
_cell.length_c   1.000
_cell.angle_alpha   90.00
_cell.angle_beta   90.00
_cell.angle_gamma   90.00
#
_symmetry.space_group_name_H-M   'P 1'
#
loop_
_entity.id
_entity.type
_entity.pdbx_description
1 polymer ?
#
loop_
_entity_poly.entity_id
_entity_poly.type
_entity_poly.pdbx_seq_one_letter_code
_entity_poly.pdbx_strand_id
1 'polypeptide(L)'
;VGSEMCIETGLWPTQLTEYCIRNTPYKDGKGDIVRELSDACKKYGIKFAVYLSPWDRHQANYGSPEYVEYFYKQLNELLTNYGDVFEIWFDGANGGDGWYGGAKDSRTIDRKTYYDYPRAYKLIDELQPQAVIFSDGGPGCRWVGNENGFAGATNWSFLRAGEVYPGYPKSV
;
A
#
# COMPACT_ATOMS: atom_id res chain seq x y z
N VAL A 1 -16.32 4.66 -5.39
CA VAL A 1 -15.17 3.80 -5.70
C VAL A 1 -14.00 4.16 -4.81
N GLY A 2 -13.71 5.43 -4.59
CA GLY A 2 -12.56 5.84 -3.76
C GLY A 2 -12.67 5.55 -2.26
N SER A 3 -13.87 5.30 -1.73
CA SER A 3 -14.07 4.97 -0.32
C SER A 3 -13.71 3.53 0.05
N GLU A 4 -13.67 2.65 -0.91
CA GLU A 4 -13.40 1.22 -0.70
C GLU A 4 -11.91 0.95 -0.50
N MET A 5 -11.04 1.72 -1.08
CA MET A 5 -9.58 1.55 -0.94
C MET A 5 -9.05 1.80 0.47
N CYS A 6 -9.79 2.52 1.30
CA CYS A 6 -9.41 2.76 2.70
C CYS A 6 -9.81 1.61 3.64
N ILE A 7 -10.51 0.59 3.15
CA ILE A 7 -11.03 -0.54 3.95
C ILE A 7 -10.09 -1.75 3.89
N GLU A 8 -9.12 -1.73 3.03
CA GLU A 8 -8.27 -2.89 2.72
C GLU A 8 -7.23 -3.21 3.81
N THR A 9 -7.05 -2.32 4.76
CA THR A 9 -6.18 -2.57 5.91
C THR A 9 -6.79 -3.68 6.78
N GLY A 10 -6.03 -4.76 6.97
CA GLY A 10 -6.43 -5.84 7.89
C GLY A 10 -7.28 -6.95 7.30
N LEU A 11 -7.28 -7.17 5.97
CA LEU A 11 -7.92 -8.34 5.33
C LEU A 11 -7.23 -9.68 5.63
N TRP A 12 -6.15 -9.65 6.39
CA TRP A 12 -5.43 -10.82 6.90
C TRP A 12 -5.37 -10.77 8.45
N PRO A 13 -5.15 -11.90 9.11
CA PRO A 13 -5.16 -11.99 10.57
C PRO A 13 -3.85 -11.47 11.18
N THR A 14 -3.51 -10.22 10.88
CA THR A 14 -2.29 -9.57 11.41
C THR A 14 -2.27 -9.58 12.95
N GLN A 15 -1.08 -9.66 13.53
CA GLN A 15 -0.86 -9.51 14.97
C GLN A 15 -0.57 -8.07 15.40
N LEU A 16 -0.50 -7.15 14.44
CA LEU A 16 -0.08 -5.76 14.65
C LEU A 16 -1.20 -4.84 15.11
N THR A 17 -2.46 -5.24 14.85
CA THR A 17 -3.63 -4.45 15.22
C THR A 17 -4.84 -5.36 15.46
N GLU A 18 -5.73 -4.90 16.34
CA GLU A 18 -7.04 -5.53 16.52
C GLU A 18 -8.02 -5.20 15.37
N TYR A 19 -7.74 -4.16 14.60
CA TYR A 19 -8.53 -3.81 13.41
C TYR A 19 -8.11 -4.69 12.23
N CYS A 20 -8.58 -5.92 12.24
CA CYS A 20 -8.29 -6.90 11.21
C CYS A 20 -9.40 -7.97 11.13
N ILE A 21 -9.33 -8.78 10.08
CA ILE A 21 -10.35 -9.81 9.75
C ILE A 21 -10.58 -10.82 10.90
N ARG A 22 -9.57 -11.07 11.74
CA ARG A 22 -9.69 -11.96 12.91
C ARG A 22 -10.80 -11.52 13.87
N ASN A 23 -11.06 -10.22 13.97
CA ASN A 23 -12.07 -9.64 14.85
C ASN A 23 -13.41 -9.36 14.15
N THR A 24 -13.64 -10.01 13.02
CA THR A 24 -14.88 -9.94 12.26
C THR A 24 -15.64 -11.28 12.32
N PRO A 25 -16.94 -11.32 12.00
CA PRO A 25 -17.66 -12.59 11.92
C PRO A 25 -17.27 -13.45 10.71
N TYR A 26 -16.39 -12.99 9.84
CA TYR A 26 -15.96 -13.76 8.68
C TYR A 26 -15.26 -15.06 9.11
N LYS A 27 -15.87 -16.21 8.73
CA LYS A 27 -15.41 -17.56 9.13
C LYS A 27 -15.16 -17.70 10.64
N ASP A 28 -16.00 -17.06 11.46
CA ASP A 28 -15.88 -17.08 12.93
C ASP A 28 -14.49 -16.58 13.41
N GLY A 29 -13.97 -15.54 12.77
CA GLY A 29 -12.65 -14.96 13.09
C GLY A 29 -11.45 -15.77 12.60
N LYS A 30 -11.67 -16.84 11.83
CA LYS A 30 -10.59 -17.72 11.29
C LYS A 30 -10.30 -17.48 9.81
N GLY A 31 -10.90 -16.44 9.22
CA GLY A 31 -10.71 -16.10 7.82
C GLY A 31 -9.38 -15.40 7.56
N ASP A 32 -8.83 -15.63 6.38
CA ASP A 32 -7.68 -14.90 5.81
C ASP A 32 -7.93 -14.74 4.32
N ILE A 33 -8.50 -13.57 3.94
CA ILE A 33 -8.86 -13.31 2.55
C ILE A 33 -7.62 -13.25 1.67
N VAL A 34 -6.51 -12.73 2.18
CA VAL A 34 -5.25 -12.63 1.44
C VAL A 34 -4.71 -14.03 1.14
N ARG A 35 -4.75 -14.94 2.12
CA ARG A 35 -4.37 -16.34 1.95
C ARG A 35 -5.27 -17.04 0.94
N GLU A 36 -6.56 -16.88 1.09
CA GLU A 36 -7.55 -17.51 0.21
C GLU A 36 -7.39 -17.06 -1.23
N LEU A 37 -7.09 -15.77 -1.44
CA LEU A 37 -6.80 -15.22 -2.77
C LEU A 37 -5.48 -15.75 -3.33
N SER A 38 -4.41 -15.75 -2.54
CA SER A 38 -3.11 -16.29 -2.96
C SER A 38 -3.22 -17.76 -3.38
N ASP A 39 -3.89 -18.58 -2.58
CA ASP A 39 -4.09 -19.99 -2.88
C ASP A 39 -4.94 -20.20 -4.13
N ALA A 40 -5.97 -19.38 -4.34
CA ALA A 40 -6.78 -19.39 -5.55
C ALA A 40 -5.96 -18.98 -6.79
N CYS A 41 -5.16 -17.92 -6.68
CA CYS A 41 -4.26 -17.49 -7.76
C CYS A 41 -3.30 -18.61 -8.15
N LYS A 42 -2.67 -19.25 -7.17
CA LYS A 42 -1.79 -20.39 -7.40
C LYS A 42 -2.52 -21.56 -8.09
N LYS A 43 -3.72 -21.89 -7.62
CA LYS A 43 -4.53 -22.98 -8.18
C LYS A 43 -4.89 -22.77 -9.64
N TYR A 44 -5.20 -21.54 -10.01
CA TYR A 44 -5.68 -21.22 -11.37
C TYR A 44 -4.60 -20.63 -12.28
N GLY A 45 -3.35 -20.56 -11.85
CA GLY A 45 -2.24 -20.02 -12.64
C GLY A 45 -2.34 -18.50 -12.87
N ILE A 46 -3.01 -17.79 -11.99
CA ILE A 46 -3.12 -16.31 -12.00
C ILE A 46 -2.02 -15.74 -11.09
N LYS A 47 -1.40 -14.65 -11.54
CA LYS A 47 -0.39 -13.98 -10.74
C LYS A 47 -1.04 -13.25 -9.57
N PHE A 48 -0.46 -13.42 -8.38
CA PHE A 48 -0.94 -12.81 -7.15
C PHE A 48 -0.25 -11.46 -6.92
N ALA A 49 -1.02 -10.45 -6.57
CA ALA A 49 -0.54 -9.10 -6.26
C ALA A 49 -1.14 -8.60 -4.95
N VAL A 50 -0.44 -7.68 -4.31
CA VAL A 50 -0.90 -7.07 -3.06
C VAL A 50 -0.87 -5.55 -3.14
N TYR A 51 -1.81 -4.93 -2.44
CA TYR A 51 -1.87 -3.51 -2.20
C TYR A 51 -1.81 -3.25 -0.70
N LEU A 52 -0.96 -2.33 -0.28
CA LEU A 52 -0.93 -1.85 1.10
C LEU A 52 -1.05 -0.34 1.10
N SER A 53 -2.18 0.17 1.58
CA SER A 53 -2.37 1.62 1.70
C SER A 53 -1.36 2.22 2.68
N PRO A 54 -0.63 3.25 2.28
CA PRO A 54 0.21 4.00 3.21
C PRO A 54 -0.61 4.88 4.14
N TRP A 55 -1.88 5.09 3.82
CA TRP A 55 -2.77 5.98 4.55
C TRP A 55 -3.77 5.21 5.42
N ASP A 56 -3.60 5.30 6.73
CA ASP A 56 -4.51 4.69 7.70
C ASP A 56 -5.02 5.72 8.70
N ARG A 57 -6.25 6.17 8.51
CA ARG A 57 -6.90 7.14 9.40
C ARG A 57 -7.39 6.52 10.72
N HIS A 58 -7.42 5.21 10.82
CA HIS A 58 -7.83 4.49 12.03
C HIS A 58 -6.69 4.42 13.05
N GLN A 59 -5.44 4.37 12.59
CA GLN A 59 -4.29 4.24 13.48
C GLN A 59 -4.04 5.52 14.29
N ALA A 60 -4.00 5.33 15.61
CA ALA A 60 -3.81 6.43 16.56
C ALA A 60 -2.44 7.12 16.42
N ASN A 61 -1.43 6.39 15.96
CA ASN A 61 -0.07 6.90 15.79
C ASN A 61 0.26 7.37 14.37
N TYR A 62 -0.74 7.48 13.47
CA TYR A 62 -0.50 8.04 12.15
C TYR A 62 0.16 9.42 12.25
N GLY A 63 1.16 9.68 11.43
CA GLY A 63 1.95 10.91 11.45
C GLY A 63 3.18 10.86 12.38
N SER A 64 3.39 9.75 13.10
CA SER A 64 4.57 9.54 13.94
C SER A 64 5.52 8.49 13.31
N PRO A 65 6.78 8.41 13.78
CA PRO A 65 7.71 7.37 13.36
C PRO A 65 7.23 5.94 13.65
N GLU A 66 6.46 5.75 14.73
CA GLU A 66 5.93 4.43 15.12
C GLU A 66 4.93 3.91 14.10
N TYR A 67 4.17 4.79 13.44
CA TYR A 67 3.30 4.39 12.35
C TYR A 67 4.09 3.88 11.14
N VAL A 68 5.21 4.50 10.83
CA VAL A 68 6.09 4.05 9.73
C VAL A 68 6.58 2.63 10.02
N GLU A 69 7.00 2.33 11.25
CA GLU A 69 7.39 0.98 11.64
C GLU A 69 6.22 -0.01 11.59
N TYR A 70 5.01 0.40 11.96
CA TYR A 70 3.79 -0.40 11.81
C TYR A 70 3.52 -0.73 10.33
N PHE A 71 3.60 0.25 9.45
CA PHE A 71 3.44 0.07 7.99
C PHE A 71 4.45 -0.94 7.44
N TYR A 72 5.72 -0.83 7.83
CA TYR A 72 6.76 -1.77 7.38
C TYR A 72 6.59 -3.18 7.93
N LYS A 73 6.10 -3.34 9.15
CA LYS A 73 5.76 -4.66 9.69
C LYS A 73 4.61 -5.31 8.93
N GLN A 74 3.57 -4.54 8.57
CA GLN A 74 2.48 -5.05 7.73
C GLN A 74 2.99 -5.44 6.33
N LEU A 75 3.81 -4.60 5.72
CA LEU A 75 4.42 -4.90 4.44
C LEU A 75 5.24 -6.20 4.51
N ASN A 76 6.04 -6.37 5.54
CA ASN A 76 6.81 -7.60 5.75
C ASN A 76 5.89 -8.83 5.91
N GLU A 77 4.78 -8.75 6.65
CA GLU A 77 3.81 -9.86 6.75
C GLU A 77 3.28 -10.26 5.36
N LEU A 78 2.90 -9.28 4.53
CA LEU A 78 2.38 -9.53 3.19
C LEU A 78 3.43 -10.15 2.26
N LEU A 79 4.69 -9.72 2.36
CA LEU A 79 5.77 -10.21 1.52
C LEU A 79 6.32 -11.58 1.93
N THR A 80 6.08 -12.01 3.18
CA THR A 80 6.65 -13.27 3.69
C THR A 80 5.64 -14.38 3.84
N ASN A 81 4.37 -14.07 4.10
CA ASN A 81 3.40 -15.08 4.51
C ASN A 81 2.57 -15.68 3.36
N TYR A 82 2.56 -15.09 2.18
CA TYR A 82 1.57 -15.41 1.13
C TYR A 82 2.16 -16.01 -0.15
N GLY A 83 3.43 -16.43 -0.11
CA GLY A 83 4.13 -17.02 -1.25
C GLY A 83 4.65 -15.95 -2.23
N ASP A 84 4.76 -16.32 -3.50
CA ASP A 84 5.32 -15.44 -4.53
C ASP A 84 4.35 -14.31 -4.85
N VAL A 85 4.81 -13.08 -4.69
CA VAL A 85 4.09 -11.86 -5.03
C VAL A 85 4.59 -11.35 -6.38
N PHE A 86 3.68 -11.18 -7.32
CA PHE A 86 4.02 -10.67 -8.66
C PHE A 86 4.10 -9.15 -8.71
N GLU A 87 3.22 -8.47 -7.99
CA GLU A 87 3.14 -7.01 -8.00
C GLU A 87 2.80 -6.48 -6.62
N ILE A 88 3.42 -5.37 -6.26
CA ILE A 88 3.12 -4.61 -5.07
C ILE A 88 2.74 -3.20 -5.49
N TRP A 89 1.54 -2.78 -5.08
CA TRP A 89 1.05 -1.46 -5.41
C TRP A 89 1.14 -0.52 -4.21
N PHE A 90 1.83 0.59 -4.41
CA PHE A 90 1.79 1.74 -3.52
C PHE A 90 0.98 2.85 -4.16
N ASP A 91 -0.20 3.07 -3.63
CA ASP A 91 -1.06 4.19 -4.00
C ASP A 91 -0.41 5.53 -3.60
N GLY A 92 -0.65 6.55 -4.41
CA GLY A 92 -0.32 7.92 -4.07
C GLY A 92 -1.23 8.56 -3.02
N ALA A 93 -2.22 7.83 -2.52
CA ALA A 93 -3.13 8.29 -1.48
C ALA A 93 -2.43 8.37 -0.12
N ASN A 94 -1.48 9.25 0.03
CA ASN A 94 -1.02 9.62 1.36
C ASN A 94 -1.94 10.73 1.90
N GLY A 95 -2.47 10.54 3.10
CA GLY A 95 -3.47 11.42 3.67
C GLY A 95 -3.03 12.87 3.88
N GLY A 96 -1.72 13.10 3.87
CA GLY A 96 -1.18 14.43 4.11
C GLY A 96 -1.60 14.99 5.45
N ASP A 97 -1.89 16.29 5.45
CA ASP A 97 -2.30 17.02 6.65
C ASP A 97 -3.81 16.89 6.90
N GLY A 98 -4.21 17.00 8.15
CA GLY A 98 -5.60 17.06 8.53
C GLY A 98 -5.94 16.35 9.84
N TRP A 99 -7.24 16.22 10.07
CA TRP A 99 -7.78 15.51 11.23
C TRP A 99 -7.76 14.00 11.01
N TYR A 100 -7.17 13.29 11.94
CA TYR A 100 -7.09 11.83 11.96
C TYR A 100 -7.91 11.26 13.13
N GLY A 101 -9.02 10.60 12.80
CA GLY A 101 -10.00 10.12 13.78
C GLY A 101 -9.43 9.14 14.79
N GLY A 102 -8.58 8.20 14.39
CA GLY A 102 -7.93 7.27 15.30
C GLY A 102 -6.99 7.95 16.29
N ALA A 103 -6.26 8.96 15.84
CA ALA A 103 -5.41 9.77 16.69
C ALA A 103 -6.18 10.80 17.52
N LYS A 104 -7.42 11.12 17.13
CA LYS A 104 -8.24 12.22 17.70
C LYS A 104 -7.49 13.55 17.73
N ASP A 105 -6.72 13.81 16.68
CA ASP A 105 -5.83 14.97 16.56
C ASP A 105 -5.57 15.30 15.09
N SER A 106 -5.05 16.50 14.84
CA SER A 106 -4.54 16.87 13.52
C SER A 106 -3.08 16.47 13.39
N ARG A 107 -2.72 15.94 12.22
CA ARG A 107 -1.36 15.55 11.88
C ARG A 107 -0.88 16.29 10.65
N THR A 108 0.41 16.54 10.61
CA THR A 108 1.13 17.10 9.47
C THR A 108 2.30 16.17 9.13
N ILE A 109 2.43 15.82 7.87
CA ILE A 109 3.53 14.97 7.41
C ILE A 109 4.24 15.60 6.22
N ASP A 110 5.55 15.37 6.10
CA ASP A 110 6.26 15.59 4.85
C ASP A 110 6.00 14.40 3.92
N ARG A 111 5.11 14.58 2.95
CA ARG A 111 4.69 13.54 2.00
C ARG A 111 5.85 12.92 1.23
N LYS A 112 6.94 13.64 1.04
CA LYS A 112 8.10 13.15 0.30
C LYS A 112 8.93 12.15 1.10
N THR A 113 9.06 12.37 2.41
CA THR A 113 10.02 11.64 3.23
C THR A 113 9.39 10.76 4.30
N TYR A 114 8.17 11.05 4.73
CA TYR A 114 7.53 10.40 5.87
C TYR A 114 7.50 8.87 5.80
N TYR A 115 7.14 8.32 4.66
CA TYR A 115 7.01 6.87 4.50
C TYR A 115 8.32 6.15 4.21
N ASP A 116 9.41 6.87 3.89
CA ASP A 116 10.71 6.29 3.53
C ASP A 116 10.61 5.21 2.42
N TYR A 117 9.97 5.53 1.30
CA TYR A 117 9.78 4.57 0.21
C TYR A 117 11.06 3.87 -0.29
N PRO A 118 12.26 4.50 -0.28
CA PRO A 118 13.50 3.77 -0.57
C PRO A 118 13.70 2.53 0.29
N ARG A 119 13.30 2.57 1.58
CA ARG A 119 13.31 1.39 2.47
C ARG A 119 12.32 0.32 2.01
N ALA A 120 11.12 0.73 1.54
CA ALA A 120 10.15 -0.21 0.98
C ALA A 120 10.71 -0.95 -0.24
N TYR A 121 11.32 -0.21 -1.16
CA TYR A 121 11.88 -0.78 -2.39
C TYR A 121 12.98 -1.80 -2.07
N LYS A 122 13.87 -1.48 -1.13
CA LYS A 122 14.90 -2.39 -0.67
C LYS A 122 14.31 -3.65 -0.02
N LEU A 123 13.32 -3.52 0.84
CA LEU A 123 12.65 -4.65 1.49
C LEU A 123 11.99 -5.59 0.46
N ILE A 124 11.35 -5.01 -0.56
CA ILE A 124 10.74 -5.79 -1.63
C ILE A 124 11.80 -6.53 -2.44
N ASP A 125 12.88 -5.86 -2.82
CA ASP A 125 13.98 -6.47 -3.56
C ASP A 125 14.63 -7.63 -2.79
N GLU A 126 14.72 -7.52 -1.47
CA GLU A 126 15.26 -8.57 -0.60
C GLU A 126 14.30 -9.78 -0.46
N LEU A 127 13.00 -9.54 -0.32
CA LEU A 127 12.01 -10.59 0.00
C LEU A 127 11.30 -11.15 -1.23
N GLN A 128 11.12 -10.35 -2.26
CA GLN A 128 10.37 -10.68 -3.48
C GLN A 128 11.06 -10.07 -4.72
N PRO A 129 12.29 -10.49 -5.03
CA PRO A 129 13.11 -9.84 -6.09
C PRO A 129 12.48 -9.90 -7.48
N GLN A 130 11.50 -10.79 -7.71
CA GLN A 130 10.75 -10.90 -8.96
C GLN A 130 9.54 -9.96 -9.03
N ALA A 131 9.18 -9.30 -7.91
CA ALA A 131 7.97 -8.47 -7.87
C ALA A 131 8.14 -7.16 -8.61
N VAL A 132 7.11 -6.77 -9.35
CA VAL A 132 7.02 -5.44 -9.95
C VAL A 132 6.44 -4.47 -8.92
N ILE A 133 7.08 -3.34 -8.74
CA ILE A 133 6.55 -2.26 -7.91
C ILE A 133 5.75 -1.32 -8.81
N PHE A 134 4.46 -1.22 -8.55
CA PHE A 134 3.56 -0.29 -9.21
C PHE A 134 3.28 0.90 -8.28
N SER A 135 3.57 2.11 -8.74
CA SER A 135 3.33 3.32 -7.96
C SER A 135 3.30 4.56 -8.84
N ASP A 136 3.06 5.71 -8.27
CA ASP A 136 3.12 6.99 -8.97
C ASP A 136 4.53 7.35 -9.45
N GLY A 137 5.55 6.96 -8.69
CA GLY A 137 6.95 7.33 -8.92
C GLY A 137 7.86 6.22 -9.44
N GLY A 138 7.35 5.01 -9.62
CA GLY A 138 8.18 3.84 -9.90
C GLY A 138 8.75 3.24 -8.62
N PRO A 139 9.79 2.35 -8.60
CA PRO A 139 10.78 2.16 -9.67
C PRO A 139 10.42 1.14 -10.76
N GLY A 140 9.44 0.26 -10.56
CA GLY A 140 9.12 -0.78 -11.54
C GLY A 140 8.19 -0.28 -12.65
N CYS A 141 6.92 -0.11 -12.31
CA CYS A 141 5.89 0.35 -13.22
C CYS A 141 5.25 1.61 -12.65
N ARG A 142 4.96 2.58 -13.50
CA ARG A 142 4.38 3.85 -13.07
C ARG A 142 2.94 3.98 -13.51
N TRP A 143 2.07 4.39 -12.58
CA TRP A 143 0.74 4.85 -12.95
C TRP A 143 0.82 6.18 -13.71
N VAL A 144 0.21 6.22 -14.89
CA VAL A 144 0.09 7.40 -15.74
C VAL A 144 -1.38 7.71 -15.93
N GLY A 145 -1.82 8.86 -15.47
CA GLY A 145 -3.22 9.26 -15.58
C GLY A 145 -3.66 10.24 -14.49
N ASN A 146 -4.96 10.33 -14.32
CA ASN A 146 -5.61 11.18 -13.32
C ASN A 146 -6.98 10.63 -12.97
N GLU A 147 -7.55 11.11 -11.86
CA GLU A 147 -8.89 10.72 -11.39
C GLU A 147 -10.04 11.23 -12.28
N ASN A 148 -9.74 12.07 -13.27
CA ASN A 148 -10.75 12.56 -14.22
C ASN A 148 -11.06 11.56 -15.34
N GLY A 149 -10.31 10.46 -15.44
CA GLY A 149 -10.57 9.36 -16.36
C GLY A 149 -10.12 9.61 -17.80
N PHE A 150 -9.19 10.51 -18.02
CA PHE A 150 -8.58 10.73 -19.34
C PHE A 150 -7.05 10.82 -19.26
N ALA A 151 -6.40 10.56 -20.39
CA ALA A 151 -4.97 10.71 -20.57
C ALA A 151 -4.70 11.49 -21.85
N GLY A 152 -3.52 12.09 -21.96
CA GLY A 152 -3.10 12.75 -23.19
C GLY A 152 -2.94 11.76 -24.36
N ALA A 153 -2.98 12.26 -25.59
CA ALA A 153 -2.76 11.45 -26.79
C ALA A 153 -1.36 10.81 -26.83
N THR A 154 -0.39 11.45 -26.18
CA THR A 154 0.98 10.95 -26.05
C THR A 154 1.44 11.19 -24.61
N ASN A 155 1.77 10.12 -23.91
CA ASN A 155 2.28 10.18 -22.55
C ASN A 155 3.72 9.66 -22.53
N TRP A 156 4.64 10.52 -22.14
CA TRP A 156 6.03 10.14 -21.95
C TRP A 156 6.22 9.57 -20.55
N SER A 157 6.75 8.38 -20.46
CA SER A 157 7.02 7.71 -19.17
C SER A 157 8.32 8.20 -18.52
N PHE A 158 9.03 9.13 -19.12
CA PHE A 158 10.27 9.65 -18.59
C PHE A 158 10.01 10.45 -17.30
N LEU A 159 10.71 10.08 -16.23
CA LEU A 159 10.78 10.80 -14.96
C LEU A 159 12.24 11.02 -14.60
N ARG A 160 12.54 12.17 -13.99
CA ARG A 160 13.85 12.38 -13.40
C ARG A 160 13.96 11.58 -12.10
N ALA A 161 15.05 10.82 -11.95
CA ALA A 161 15.29 10.04 -10.76
C ALA A 161 15.29 10.94 -9.51
N GLY A 162 14.54 10.53 -8.48
CA GLY A 162 14.46 11.23 -7.21
C GLY A 162 13.56 12.47 -7.16
N GLU A 163 12.93 12.87 -8.28
CA GLU A 163 12.00 14.00 -8.30
C GLU A 163 10.55 13.59 -8.00
N VAL A 164 10.22 12.32 -8.21
CA VAL A 164 8.85 11.79 -8.06
C VAL A 164 8.79 10.76 -6.97
N TYR A 165 7.73 10.80 -6.18
CA TYR A 165 7.44 9.87 -5.09
C TYR A 165 5.95 9.53 -5.09
N PRO A 166 5.52 8.43 -4.49
CA PRO A 166 4.10 8.12 -4.36
C PRO A 166 3.33 9.28 -3.70
N GLY A 167 2.26 9.73 -4.35
CA GLY A 167 1.53 10.93 -3.93
C GLY A 167 2.10 12.27 -4.41
N TYR A 168 3.12 12.25 -5.26
CA TYR A 168 3.60 13.48 -5.89
C TYR A 168 2.49 14.16 -6.70
N PRO A 169 2.27 15.49 -6.53
CA PRO A 169 1.28 16.21 -7.33
C PRO A 169 1.58 16.07 -8.82
N LYS A 170 0.62 15.57 -9.58
CA LYS A 170 0.78 15.34 -11.00
C LYS A 170 0.32 16.55 -11.79
N SER A 171 1.22 17.10 -12.59
CA SER A 171 0.82 17.83 -13.78
C SER A 171 0.72 16.83 -14.92
N VAL A 172 -0.44 16.69 -15.47
CA VAL A 172 -0.67 15.93 -16.71
C VAL A 172 -0.20 16.76 -17.89
#